data_57fac4752b8f78af52abbc3facfb238c
#
_entry.id   57fac4752b8f78af52abbc3facfb238c
#
_cell.length_a   1.000
_cell.length_b   1.000
_cell.length_c   1.000
_cell.angle_alpha   90.00
_cell.angle_beta   90.00
_cell.angle_gamma   90.00
#
_symmetry.space_group_name_H-M   'P 1'
#
loop_
_entity.id
_entity.type
_entity.pdbx_description
1 polymer ?
#
loop_
_entity_poly.entity_id
_entity_poly.type
_entity_poly.pdbx_seq_one_letter_code
_entity_poly.pdbx_strand_id
1 'polypeptide(L)'
;MKANPLYLGQGPEFWAYVRLITRGLDASDRKTHAIKHYSMDDIFGVVLSGGYPSAALGTREWPSQLAVDLFNYFDYRSNILNGEVERSLMDVDEAAQSFSNLCNDLGVGSGEPVFSVRGRERIHSAQRFNVDGVEVIIAMNKQKGDKRNIQYFTGMIDLIVADSLKCEFDFDPRGLATFDNGNTMYGTFARRMDGAYPSIRNPRALWEIKEYYYTTTFGSKISDAVYITELDGYERGELQQVGASTKLYLMVDSHFTWWHSGKAYLCRLIDILNMGKVDGIFFGKEVLNELPAVASSWLL
;
A
#
# COMPACT_ATOMS: atom_id res chain seq x y z
N MET A 1 6.55 -5.47 -3.07
CA MET A 1 7.00 -6.20 -1.84
C MET A 1 5.94 -7.19 -1.37
N LYS A 2 6.33 -8.43 -0.98
CA LYS A 2 5.46 -9.47 -0.40
C LYS A 2 5.80 -9.69 1.08
N ALA A 3 4.87 -10.27 1.84
CA ALA A 3 5.12 -10.65 3.23
C ALA A 3 6.27 -11.67 3.34
N ASN A 4 7.06 -11.54 4.41
CA ASN A 4 8.08 -12.53 4.71
C ASN A 4 7.42 -13.79 5.31
N PRO A 5 7.62 -14.98 4.70
CA PRO A 5 7.01 -16.21 5.17
C PRO A 5 7.28 -16.55 6.64
N LEU A 6 8.39 -16.08 7.21
CA LEU A 6 8.74 -16.30 8.62
C LEU A 6 7.75 -15.65 9.59
N TYR A 7 7.05 -14.58 9.16
CA TYR A 7 6.16 -13.81 10.02
C TYR A 7 4.66 -14.01 9.70
N LEU A 8 4.31 -14.54 8.54
CA LEU A 8 2.91 -14.78 8.14
C LEU A 8 2.14 -15.71 9.10
N GLY A 9 2.84 -16.62 9.77
CA GLY A 9 2.24 -17.58 10.70
C GLY A 9 2.25 -17.13 12.16
N GLN A 10 2.75 -15.93 12.47
CA GLN A 10 2.84 -15.44 13.84
C GLN A 10 1.46 -15.19 14.45
N GLY A 11 1.30 -15.64 15.70
CA GLY A 11 0.04 -15.57 16.43
C GLY A 11 -0.28 -14.17 16.99
N PRO A 12 -1.50 -14.02 17.56
CA PRO A 12 -1.94 -12.74 18.12
C PRO A 12 -1.04 -12.18 19.22
N GLU A 13 -0.40 -13.04 20.02
CA GLU A 13 0.51 -12.64 21.08
C GLU A 13 1.75 -11.92 20.52
N PHE A 14 2.38 -12.47 19.47
CA PHE A 14 3.51 -11.84 18.80
C PHE A 14 3.14 -10.44 18.32
N TRP A 15 2.03 -10.30 17.61
CA TRP A 15 1.56 -9.01 17.08
C TRP A 15 1.12 -8.03 18.17
N ALA A 16 0.66 -8.52 19.33
CA ALA A 16 0.38 -7.67 20.49
C ALA A 16 1.67 -7.01 21.00
N TYR A 17 2.75 -7.78 21.17
CA TYR A 17 4.05 -7.22 21.57
C TYR A 17 4.62 -6.28 20.49
N VAL A 18 4.52 -6.61 19.20
CA VAL A 18 4.94 -5.70 18.10
C VAL A 18 4.25 -4.35 18.24
N ARG A 19 2.93 -4.34 18.47
CA ARG A 19 2.16 -3.08 18.62
C ARG A 19 2.57 -2.31 19.88
N LEU A 20 2.71 -2.98 21.02
CA LEU A 20 3.11 -2.36 22.29
C LEU A 20 4.51 -1.73 22.20
N ILE A 21 5.48 -2.48 21.67
CA ILE A 21 6.87 -2.02 21.52
C ILE A 21 6.96 -0.87 20.53
N THR A 22 6.31 -0.99 19.36
CA THR A 22 6.23 0.09 18.36
C THR A 22 5.59 1.36 18.93
N ARG A 23 4.61 1.22 19.82
CA ARG A 23 3.96 2.36 20.49
C ARG A 23 4.84 3.00 21.56
N GLY A 24 5.65 2.21 22.24
CA GLY A 24 6.49 2.65 23.36
C GLY A 24 7.83 3.26 22.94
N LEU A 25 8.24 3.10 21.68
CA LEU A 25 9.52 3.57 21.17
C LEU A 25 9.35 4.56 20.00
N ASP A 26 10.32 5.47 19.87
CA ASP A 26 10.41 6.32 18.66
C ASP A 26 10.71 5.45 17.44
N ALA A 27 9.96 5.66 16.36
CA ALA A 27 10.12 4.90 15.12
C ALA A 27 11.45 5.20 14.41
N SER A 28 12.02 6.40 14.59
CA SER A 28 13.23 6.84 13.91
C SER A 28 14.28 7.38 14.87
N ASP A 29 15.52 7.21 14.49
CA ASP A 29 16.65 7.86 15.15
C ASP A 29 16.68 9.36 14.83
N ARG A 30 16.84 10.20 15.86
CA ARG A 30 16.80 11.66 15.72
C ARG A 30 18.01 12.25 15.00
N LYS A 31 19.14 11.52 14.96
CA LYS A 31 20.39 12.01 14.35
C LYS A 31 20.51 11.56 12.91
N THR A 32 20.25 10.27 12.66
CA THR A 32 20.38 9.66 11.32
C THR A 32 19.12 9.78 10.49
N HIS A 33 17.98 10.09 11.13
CA HIS A 33 16.65 10.06 10.51
C HIS A 33 16.24 8.70 9.91
N ALA A 34 17.00 7.64 10.16
CA ALA A 34 16.66 6.28 9.76
C ALA A 34 15.60 5.65 10.69
N ILE A 35 14.92 4.62 10.23
CA ILE A 35 14.10 3.77 11.09
C ILE A 35 15.03 3.10 12.11
N LYS A 36 14.66 3.20 13.38
CA LYS A 36 15.49 2.74 14.48
C LYS A 36 15.50 1.21 14.58
N HIS A 37 16.69 0.65 14.75
CA HIS A 37 16.86 -0.73 15.19
C HIS A 37 16.62 -0.80 16.70
N TYR A 38 15.77 -1.71 17.15
CA TYR A 38 15.51 -1.89 18.56
C TYR A 38 16.41 -2.99 19.12
N SER A 39 17.12 -2.69 20.20
CA SER A 39 17.88 -3.67 20.94
C SER A 39 16.98 -4.57 21.79
N MET A 40 17.50 -5.69 22.25
CA MET A 40 16.79 -6.54 23.21
C MET A 40 16.42 -5.76 24.49
N ASP A 41 17.31 -4.86 24.94
CA ASP A 41 17.04 -3.98 26.09
C ASP A 41 15.91 -2.99 25.84
N ASP A 42 15.78 -2.45 24.63
CA ASP A 42 14.64 -1.60 24.26
C ASP A 42 13.32 -2.40 24.36
N ILE A 43 13.30 -3.62 23.85
CA ILE A 43 12.12 -4.51 23.87
C ILE A 43 11.67 -4.79 25.32
N PHE A 44 12.59 -5.29 26.14
CA PHE A 44 12.30 -5.56 27.56
C PHE A 44 11.96 -4.27 28.33
N GLY A 45 12.66 -3.18 28.02
CA GLY A 45 12.46 -1.88 28.65
C GLY A 45 11.03 -1.38 28.51
N VAL A 46 10.47 -1.42 27.29
CA VAL A 46 9.09 -0.99 27.04
C VAL A 46 8.08 -1.88 27.74
N VAL A 47 8.24 -3.19 27.65
CA VAL A 47 7.27 -4.12 28.23
C VAL A 47 7.24 -4.01 29.77
N LEU A 48 8.41 -3.94 30.40
CA LEU A 48 8.52 -3.82 31.86
C LEU A 48 8.06 -2.45 32.37
N SER A 49 8.49 -1.36 31.75
CA SER A 49 8.11 0.00 32.15
C SER A 49 6.63 0.29 31.93
N GLY A 50 6.02 -0.33 30.91
CA GLY A 50 4.59 -0.25 30.64
C GLY A 50 3.72 -1.12 31.56
N GLY A 51 4.33 -1.96 32.42
CA GLY A 51 3.60 -2.89 33.30
C GLY A 51 2.87 -4.00 32.52
N TYR A 52 3.32 -4.31 31.30
CA TYR A 52 2.72 -5.37 30.50
C TYR A 52 3.20 -6.76 30.92
N PRO A 53 2.41 -7.81 30.68
CA PRO A 53 2.85 -9.18 30.92
C PRO A 53 4.17 -9.48 30.21
N SER A 54 5.17 -9.93 30.93
CA SER A 54 6.52 -10.18 30.40
C SER A 54 7.00 -11.62 30.54
N ALA A 55 6.24 -12.48 31.23
CA ALA A 55 6.63 -13.87 31.48
C ALA A 55 6.92 -14.66 30.19
N ALA A 56 6.16 -14.39 29.12
CA ALA A 56 6.37 -15.00 27.80
C ALA A 56 7.69 -14.60 27.11
N LEU A 57 8.28 -13.48 27.51
CA LEU A 57 9.56 -13.01 26.94
C LEU A 57 10.79 -13.65 27.60
N GLY A 58 10.62 -14.30 28.77
CA GLY A 58 11.74 -14.77 29.57
C GLY A 58 12.42 -13.63 30.34
N THR A 59 13.74 -13.65 30.42
CA THR A 59 14.54 -12.60 31.06
C THR A 59 15.55 -12.02 30.08
N ARG A 60 16.16 -10.88 30.42
CA ARG A 60 17.23 -10.29 29.58
C ARG A 60 18.44 -11.21 29.39
N GLU A 61 18.78 -11.97 30.43
CA GLU A 61 19.89 -12.94 30.41
C GLU A 61 19.50 -14.22 29.64
N TRP A 62 18.23 -14.59 29.72
CA TRP A 62 17.67 -15.80 29.13
C TRP A 62 16.37 -15.45 28.36
N PRO A 63 16.48 -14.79 27.19
CA PRO A 63 15.31 -14.45 26.40
C PRO A 63 14.63 -15.71 25.86
N SER A 64 13.32 -15.70 25.83
CA SER A 64 12.52 -16.76 25.22
C SER A 64 12.64 -16.70 23.70
N GLN A 65 12.16 -17.75 23.01
CA GLN A 65 12.07 -17.74 21.56
C GLN A 65 11.22 -16.56 21.04
N LEU A 66 10.11 -16.25 21.73
CA LEU A 66 9.27 -15.09 21.39
C LEU A 66 10.04 -13.76 21.42
N ALA A 67 10.89 -13.55 22.44
CA ALA A 67 11.71 -12.35 22.53
C ALA A 67 12.74 -12.27 21.38
N VAL A 68 13.35 -13.40 21.03
CA VAL A 68 14.28 -13.51 19.90
C VAL A 68 13.56 -13.24 18.58
N ASP A 69 12.36 -13.79 18.38
CA ASP A 69 11.57 -13.58 17.16
C ASP A 69 11.14 -12.12 17.02
N LEU A 70 10.77 -11.46 18.12
CA LEU A 70 10.47 -10.03 18.14
C LEU A 70 11.69 -9.18 17.76
N PHE A 71 12.86 -9.48 18.33
CA PHE A 71 14.10 -8.80 18.00
C PHE A 71 14.44 -8.95 16.51
N ASN A 72 14.40 -10.17 15.98
CA ASN A 72 14.63 -10.46 14.58
C ASN A 72 13.62 -9.77 13.66
N TYR A 73 12.35 -9.68 14.06
CA TYR A 73 11.33 -8.98 13.32
C TYR A 73 11.60 -7.47 13.22
N PHE A 74 11.95 -6.83 14.34
CA PHE A 74 12.26 -5.40 14.34
C PHE A 74 13.52 -5.09 13.54
N ASP A 75 14.53 -5.95 13.59
CA ASP A 75 15.72 -5.82 12.75
C ASP A 75 15.38 -5.96 11.26
N TYR A 76 14.64 -7.00 10.88
CA TYR A 76 14.11 -7.18 9.52
C TYR A 76 13.31 -5.96 9.06
N ARG A 77 12.36 -5.46 9.88
CA ARG A 77 11.51 -4.33 9.52
C ARG A 77 12.33 -3.05 9.29
N SER A 78 13.29 -2.77 10.15
CA SER A 78 14.14 -1.58 10.01
C SER A 78 15.06 -1.69 8.80
N ASN A 79 15.64 -2.86 8.52
CA ASN A 79 16.50 -3.09 7.37
C ASN A 79 15.75 -2.89 6.04
N ILE A 80 14.55 -3.46 5.90
CA ILE A 80 13.73 -3.30 4.69
C ILE A 80 13.33 -1.84 4.48
N LEU A 81 12.90 -1.16 5.54
CA LEU A 81 12.46 0.23 5.46
C LEU A 81 13.62 1.17 5.11
N ASN A 82 14.77 1.03 5.75
CA ASN A 82 15.97 1.85 5.49
C ASN A 82 16.67 1.49 4.16
N GLY A 83 16.49 0.28 3.69
CA GLY A 83 17.16 -0.22 2.49
C GLY A 83 16.33 -0.07 1.22
N GLU A 84 15.21 -0.76 1.17
CA GLU A 84 14.41 -0.92 -0.04
C GLU A 84 13.35 0.16 -0.18
N VAL A 85 12.54 0.35 0.87
CA VAL A 85 11.39 1.25 0.83
C VAL A 85 11.82 2.70 0.64
N GLU A 86 12.82 3.18 1.39
CA GLU A 86 13.33 4.56 1.26
C GLU A 86 13.74 4.89 -0.18
N ARG A 87 14.47 3.98 -0.82
CA ARG A 87 14.97 4.18 -2.19
C ARG A 87 13.90 4.04 -3.28
N SER A 88 12.83 3.33 -2.96
CA SER A 88 11.73 3.09 -3.90
C SER A 88 10.74 4.25 -3.94
N LEU A 89 10.53 4.96 -2.82
CA LEU A 89 9.63 6.10 -2.77
C LEU A 89 10.13 7.26 -3.63
N MET A 90 9.24 7.86 -4.40
CA MET A 90 9.54 8.96 -5.31
C MET A 90 9.06 10.29 -4.75
N ASP A 91 9.72 11.36 -5.13
CA ASP A 91 9.12 12.69 -5.10
C ASP A 91 8.27 12.94 -6.37
N VAL A 92 7.66 14.10 -6.46
CA VAL A 92 6.76 14.43 -7.58
C VAL A 92 7.49 14.53 -8.92
N ASP A 93 8.73 14.99 -8.92
CA ASP A 93 9.52 15.19 -10.15
C ASP A 93 10.01 13.83 -10.65
N GLU A 94 10.47 12.97 -9.76
CA GLU A 94 10.81 11.57 -10.08
C GLU A 94 9.59 10.79 -10.60
N ALA A 95 8.42 10.99 -10.01
CA ALA A 95 7.18 10.35 -10.45
C ALA A 95 6.75 10.84 -11.84
N ALA A 96 6.85 12.16 -12.10
CA ALA A 96 6.55 12.72 -13.40
C ALA A 96 7.50 12.19 -14.49
N GLN A 97 8.80 12.09 -14.19
CA GLN A 97 9.78 11.54 -15.10
C GLN A 97 9.55 10.06 -15.37
N SER A 98 9.28 9.27 -14.32
CA SER A 98 9.00 7.85 -14.42
C SER A 98 7.73 7.57 -15.25
N PHE A 99 6.68 8.36 -15.02
CA PHE A 99 5.47 8.31 -15.83
C PHE A 99 5.73 8.62 -17.31
N SER A 100 6.50 9.69 -17.59
CA SER A 100 6.86 10.05 -18.97
C SER A 100 7.67 8.96 -19.67
N ASN A 101 8.63 8.37 -18.97
CA ASN A 101 9.43 7.26 -19.49
C ASN A 101 8.53 6.05 -19.81
N LEU A 102 7.63 5.67 -18.88
CA LEU A 102 6.68 4.57 -19.09
C LEU A 102 5.78 4.84 -20.32
N CYS A 103 5.25 6.06 -20.49
CA CYS A 103 4.46 6.41 -21.67
C CYS A 103 5.24 6.24 -22.98
N ASN A 104 6.54 6.61 -22.96
CA ASN A 104 7.41 6.43 -24.13
C ASN A 104 7.67 4.94 -24.40
N ASP A 105 7.95 4.16 -23.38
CA ASP A 105 8.23 2.70 -23.49
C ASP A 105 6.99 1.96 -24.02
N LEU A 106 5.79 2.35 -23.60
CA LEU A 106 4.52 1.80 -24.08
C LEU A 106 4.05 2.40 -25.42
N GLY A 107 4.71 3.46 -25.91
CA GLY A 107 4.33 4.13 -27.15
C GLY A 107 2.98 4.87 -27.11
N VAL A 108 2.47 5.22 -25.91
CA VAL A 108 1.14 5.83 -25.74
C VAL A 108 1.17 7.37 -25.76
N GLY A 109 2.36 7.97 -25.84
CA GLY A 109 2.54 9.43 -25.91
C GLY A 109 2.03 10.16 -24.66
N SER A 110 1.58 11.41 -24.83
CA SER A 110 1.09 12.25 -23.72
C SER A 110 -0.39 12.03 -23.38
N GLY A 111 -1.07 11.14 -24.09
CA GLY A 111 -2.50 10.94 -23.99
C GLY A 111 -3.35 12.06 -24.60
N GLU A 112 -4.66 11.82 -24.68
CA GLU A 112 -5.63 12.79 -25.20
C GLU A 112 -6.34 13.51 -24.05
N PRO A 113 -6.48 14.87 -24.10
CA PRO A 113 -7.11 15.62 -23.03
C PRO A 113 -8.62 15.33 -22.95
N VAL A 114 -9.10 14.99 -21.77
CA VAL A 114 -10.53 14.82 -21.45
C VAL A 114 -11.01 16.04 -20.69
N PHE A 115 -12.14 16.60 -21.13
CA PHE A 115 -12.72 17.79 -20.52
C PHE A 115 -14.07 17.47 -19.86
N SER A 116 -14.27 18.04 -18.69
CA SER A 116 -15.57 18.07 -18.01
C SER A 116 -16.13 19.50 -18.00
N VAL A 117 -17.44 19.64 -17.85
CA VAL A 117 -18.09 20.96 -17.71
C VAL A 117 -18.47 21.16 -16.25
N ARG A 118 -17.99 22.25 -15.65
CA ARG A 118 -18.36 22.65 -14.29
C ARG A 118 -18.97 24.06 -14.34
N GLY A 119 -20.28 24.11 -14.19
CA GLY A 119 -21.04 25.33 -14.44
C GLY A 119 -20.98 25.73 -15.91
N ARG A 120 -20.33 26.86 -16.24
CA ARG A 120 -20.10 27.35 -17.62
C ARG A 120 -18.70 27.10 -18.14
N GLU A 121 -17.81 26.56 -17.30
CA GLU A 121 -16.39 26.40 -17.64
C GLU A 121 -16.10 24.97 -18.12
N ARG A 122 -15.32 24.89 -19.20
CA ARG A 122 -14.74 23.64 -19.69
C ARG A 122 -13.39 23.44 -19.00
N ILE A 123 -13.29 22.39 -18.19
CA ILE A 123 -12.11 22.12 -17.36
C ILE A 123 -11.42 20.85 -17.87
N HIS A 124 -10.12 20.89 -18.11
CA HIS A 124 -9.29 19.71 -18.35
C HIS A 124 -9.33 18.83 -17.07
N SER A 125 -9.98 17.70 -17.13
CA SER A 125 -10.28 16.85 -15.96
C SER A 125 -9.48 15.56 -15.91
N ALA A 126 -9.02 15.05 -17.05
CA ALA A 126 -8.27 13.82 -17.18
C ALA A 126 -7.50 13.76 -18.49
N GLN A 127 -6.66 12.75 -18.64
CA GLN A 127 -6.06 12.33 -19.91
C GLN A 127 -6.44 10.89 -20.22
N ARG A 128 -6.71 10.62 -21.49
CA ARG A 128 -7.07 9.31 -22.03
C ARG A 128 -5.85 8.72 -22.71
N PHE A 129 -5.58 7.47 -22.41
CA PHE A 129 -4.52 6.67 -23.00
C PHE A 129 -5.13 5.41 -23.62
N ASN A 130 -4.49 4.87 -24.65
CA ASN A 130 -4.83 3.58 -25.23
C ASN A 130 -3.57 2.71 -25.20
N VAL A 131 -3.63 1.61 -24.47
CA VAL A 131 -2.55 0.62 -24.34
C VAL A 131 -3.00 -0.66 -25.02
N ASP A 132 -2.51 -0.93 -26.22
CA ASP A 132 -2.86 -2.13 -26.99
C ASP A 132 -4.37 -2.40 -27.13
N GLY A 133 -5.17 -1.34 -27.25
CA GLY A 133 -6.63 -1.43 -27.35
C GLY A 133 -7.38 -1.29 -26.02
N VAL A 134 -6.70 -1.26 -24.89
CA VAL A 134 -7.30 -1.01 -23.56
C VAL A 134 -7.31 0.49 -23.29
N GLU A 135 -8.49 1.07 -23.09
CA GLU A 135 -8.64 2.49 -22.75
C GLU A 135 -8.47 2.70 -21.24
N VAL A 136 -7.61 3.66 -20.88
CA VAL A 136 -7.39 4.10 -19.49
C VAL A 136 -7.58 5.61 -19.42
N ILE A 137 -8.32 6.10 -18.41
CA ILE A 137 -8.57 7.53 -18.19
C ILE A 137 -7.98 7.94 -16.84
N ILE A 138 -6.86 8.67 -16.89
CA ILE A 138 -6.14 9.12 -15.70
C ILE A 138 -6.60 10.52 -15.30
N ALA A 139 -7.12 10.66 -14.10
CA ALA A 139 -7.66 11.92 -13.60
C ALA A 139 -6.55 12.96 -13.34
N MET A 140 -6.89 14.24 -13.48
CA MET A 140 -6.07 15.32 -12.95
C MET A 140 -6.15 15.33 -11.42
N ASN A 141 -5.03 15.64 -10.77
CA ASN A 141 -5.02 15.85 -9.33
C ASN A 141 -5.92 17.05 -8.93
N LYS A 142 -6.22 17.18 -7.64
CA LYS A 142 -7.10 18.26 -7.11
C LYS A 142 -6.37 19.57 -6.83
N GLN A 143 -5.12 19.71 -7.28
CA GLN A 143 -4.32 20.91 -7.07
C GLN A 143 -4.69 22.03 -8.06
N LYS A 144 -4.15 23.23 -7.84
CA LYS A 144 -4.37 24.42 -8.67
C LYS A 144 -3.04 24.95 -9.21
N GLY A 145 -3.11 25.75 -10.29
CA GLY A 145 -1.92 26.38 -10.90
C GLY A 145 -0.89 25.33 -11.35
N ASP A 146 0.37 25.63 -11.18
CA ASP A 146 1.50 24.81 -11.63
C ASP A 146 1.58 23.41 -10.98
N LYS A 147 0.89 23.23 -9.84
CA LYS A 147 0.77 21.93 -9.17
C LYS A 147 -0.33 21.03 -9.72
N ARG A 148 -1.12 21.54 -10.69
CA ARG A 148 -2.19 20.78 -11.32
C ARG A 148 -1.65 19.91 -12.45
N ASN A 149 -1.51 18.64 -12.18
CA ASN A 149 -1.02 17.62 -13.11
C ASN A 149 -1.93 16.40 -13.07
N ILE A 150 -1.72 15.46 -13.98
CA ILE A 150 -2.33 14.14 -13.86
C ILE A 150 -1.81 13.42 -12.60
N GLN A 151 -2.53 12.42 -12.15
CA GLN A 151 -2.10 11.57 -11.06
C GLN A 151 -1.02 10.62 -11.59
N TYR A 152 0.25 10.95 -11.38
CA TYR A 152 1.39 10.23 -11.97
C TYR A 152 1.50 8.80 -11.50
N PHE A 153 1.40 8.57 -10.18
CA PHE A 153 1.54 7.23 -9.62
C PHE A 153 0.35 6.34 -9.97
N THR A 154 -0.86 6.86 -9.85
CA THR A 154 -2.09 6.20 -10.31
C THR A 154 -1.98 5.86 -11.79
N GLY A 155 -1.52 6.81 -12.61
CA GLY A 155 -1.35 6.61 -14.04
C GLY A 155 -0.34 5.51 -14.38
N MET A 156 0.80 5.45 -13.69
CA MET A 156 1.76 4.37 -13.88
C MET A 156 1.13 3.00 -13.59
N ILE A 157 0.40 2.90 -12.48
CA ILE A 157 -0.28 1.65 -12.10
C ILE A 157 -1.28 1.24 -13.17
N ASP A 158 -2.16 2.13 -13.58
CA ASP A 158 -3.22 1.82 -14.54
C ASP A 158 -2.66 1.44 -15.92
N LEU A 159 -1.62 2.15 -16.41
CA LEU A 159 -0.96 1.81 -17.67
C LEU A 159 -0.24 0.46 -17.60
N ILE A 160 0.44 0.14 -16.50
CA ILE A 160 1.12 -1.14 -16.29
C ILE A 160 0.10 -2.27 -16.23
N VAL A 161 -1.01 -2.08 -15.52
CA VAL A 161 -2.07 -3.09 -15.44
C VAL A 161 -2.70 -3.32 -16.82
N ALA A 162 -2.99 -2.26 -17.59
CA ALA A 162 -3.51 -2.36 -18.95
C ALA A 162 -2.57 -3.16 -19.86
N ASP A 163 -1.27 -2.83 -19.85
CA ASP A 163 -0.25 -3.53 -20.64
C ASP A 163 -0.09 -5.00 -20.23
N SER A 164 -0.12 -5.27 -18.93
CA SER A 164 0.06 -6.63 -18.39
C SER A 164 -1.12 -7.55 -18.66
N LEU A 165 -2.34 -7.02 -18.61
CA LEU A 165 -3.58 -7.79 -18.77
C LEU A 165 -4.04 -7.86 -20.22
N LYS A 166 -3.82 -6.82 -21.00
CA LYS A 166 -4.31 -6.66 -22.40
C LYS A 166 -5.81 -6.92 -22.56
N CYS A 167 -6.57 -6.59 -21.51
CA CYS A 167 -8.02 -6.68 -21.47
C CYS A 167 -8.57 -5.61 -20.50
N GLU A 168 -9.87 -5.32 -20.61
CA GLU A 168 -10.55 -4.36 -19.75
C GLU A 168 -10.51 -4.75 -18.28
N PHE A 169 -10.45 -3.75 -17.42
CA PHE A 169 -10.50 -3.85 -15.97
C PHE A 169 -11.09 -2.56 -15.37
N ASP A 170 -11.53 -2.58 -14.12
CA ASP A 170 -12.03 -1.39 -13.44
C ASP A 170 -10.87 -0.60 -12.81
N PHE A 171 -10.39 0.44 -13.50
CA PHE A 171 -9.34 1.37 -13.01
C PHE A 171 -9.88 2.55 -12.19
N ASP A 172 -11.19 2.74 -12.11
CA ASP A 172 -11.86 3.73 -11.26
C ASP A 172 -13.27 3.21 -10.90
N PRO A 173 -13.36 2.13 -10.11
CA PRO A 173 -14.61 1.51 -9.72
C PRO A 173 -15.62 2.51 -9.15
N ARG A 174 -16.88 2.47 -9.63
CA ARG A 174 -17.95 3.35 -9.16
C ARG A 174 -18.86 2.70 -8.13
N GLY A 175 -18.70 1.42 -7.87
CA GLY A 175 -19.44 0.62 -6.89
C GLY A 175 -18.55 -0.06 -5.88
N LEU A 176 -19.16 -0.82 -4.98
CA LEU A 176 -18.44 -1.66 -4.02
C LEU A 176 -18.06 -2.99 -4.66
N ALA A 177 -16.90 -3.52 -4.28
CA ALA A 177 -16.52 -4.87 -4.66
C ALA A 177 -17.43 -5.89 -3.97
N THR A 178 -18.09 -6.75 -4.76
CA THR A 178 -19.09 -7.72 -4.31
C THR A 178 -18.71 -9.14 -4.68
N PHE A 179 -19.13 -10.08 -3.85
CA PHE A 179 -18.85 -11.52 -4.00
C PHE A 179 -20.15 -12.31 -3.91
N ASP A 180 -20.48 -13.04 -4.97
CA ASP A 180 -21.70 -13.84 -5.08
C ASP A 180 -21.50 -15.07 -5.98
N ASN A 181 -22.44 -16.03 -5.94
CA ASN A 181 -22.49 -17.17 -6.86
C ASN A 181 -23.64 -17.04 -7.89
N GLY A 182 -24.16 -15.85 -8.10
CA GLY A 182 -25.31 -15.60 -8.97
C GLY A 182 -26.67 -15.68 -8.25
N ASN A 183 -26.78 -16.42 -7.14
CA ASN A 183 -28.01 -16.58 -6.36
C ASN A 183 -27.89 -15.99 -4.95
N THR A 184 -26.71 -16.06 -4.36
CA THR A 184 -26.47 -15.65 -2.97
C THR A 184 -25.27 -14.72 -2.90
N MET A 185 -25.45 -13.59 -2.23
CA MET A 185 -24.38 -12.67 -1.88
C MET A 185 -23.56 -13.28 -0.74
N TYR A 186 -22.24 -13.40 -0.90
CA TYR A 186 -21.32 -13.85 0.15
C TYR A 186 -20.83 -12.69 1.00
N GLY A 187 -20.59 -11.53 0.38
CA GLY A 187 -20.15 -10.34 1.06
C GLY A 187 -19.75 -9.22 0.11
N THR A 188 -19.33 -8.12 0.70
CA THR A 188 -18.89 -6.92 -0.01
C THR A 188 -17.85 -6.18 0.84
N PHE A 189 -16.98 -5.42 0.18
CA PHE A 189 -16.17 -4.43 0.88
C PHE A 189 -17.02 -3.22 1.28
N ALA A 190 -16.75 -2.63 2.44
CA ALA A 190 -17.51 -1.49 2.97
C ALA A 190 -17.24 -0.18 2.19
N ARG A 191 -16.21 -0.14 1.36
CA ARG A 191 -15.82 1.01 0.57
C ARG A 191 -15.43 0.64 -0.85
N ARG A 192 -15.38 1.64 -1.73
CA ARG A 192 -14.82 1.47 -3.07
C ARG A 192 -13.31 1.35 -2.99
N MET A 193 -12.75 0.47 -3.81
CA MET A 193 -11.32 0.38 -4.09
C MET A 193 -10.93 1.33 -5.23
N ASP A 194 -9.64 1.57 -5.41
CA ASP A 194 -9.14 2.38 -6.53
C ASP A 194 -9.02 1.57 -7.82
N GLY A 195 -9.00 0.23 -7.71
CA GLY A 195 -9.08 -0.61 -8.88
C GLY A 195 -9.50 -2.05 -8.57
N ALA A 196 -9.98 -2.75 -9.61
CA ALA A 196 -10.46 -4.13 -9.53
C ALA A 196 -10.23 -4.90 -10.84
N TYR A 197 -9.88 -6.18 -10.74
CA TYR A 197 -9.77 -7.08 -11.88
C TYR A 197 -10.54 -8.38 -11.65
N PRO A 198 -11.32 -8.89 -12.62
CA PRO A 198 -11.67 -8.27 -13.90
C PRO A 198 -12.66 -7.10 -13.75
N SER A 199 -13.45 -7.07 -12.68
CA SER A 199 -14.42 -6.02 -12.34
C SER A 199 -14.71 -6.03 -10.85
N ILE A 200 -15.57 -5.14 -10.36
CA ILE A 200 -16.01 -5.11 -8.95
C ILE A 200 -16.88 -6.30 -8.54
N ARG A 201 -17.37 -7.11 -9.48
CA ARG A 201 -18.11 -8.32 -9.15
C ARG A 201 -17.22 -9.55 -9.21
N ASN A 202 -17.05 -10.23 -8.08
CA ASN A 202 -16.18 -11.38 -7.92
C ASN A 202 -14.72 -11.08 -8.37
N PRO A 203 -14.11 -9.99 -7.91
CA PRO A 203 -12.77 -9.62 -8.33
C PRO A 203 -11.74 -10.67 -7.92
N ARG A 204 -10.80 -10.95 -8.81
CA ARG A 204 -9.59 -11.75 -8.53
C ARG A 204 -8.55 -10.92 -7.80
N ALA A 205 -8.48 -9.62 -8.14
CA ALA A 205 -7.59 -8.66 -7.49
C ALA A 205 -8.29 -7.34 -7.25
N LEU A 206 -7.96 -6.72 -6.11
CA LEU A 206 -8.36 -5.39 -5.69
C LEU A 206 -7.12 -4.62 -5.27
N TRP A 207 -7.11 -3.32 -5.52
CA TRP A 207 -6.02 -2.49 -5.04
C TRP A 207 -6.49 -1.11 -4.60
N GLU A 208 -5.71 -0.55 -3.69
CA GLU A 208 -5.85 0.79 -3.15
C GLU A 208 -4.58 1.59 -3.44
N ILE A 209 -4.70 2.85 -3.84
CA ILE A 209 -3.61 3.74 -4.20
C ILE A 209 -3.54 4.93 -3.25
N LYS A 210 -2.36 5.19 -2.70
CA LYS A 210 -2.08 6.31 -1.80
C LYS A 210 -0.99 7.20 -2.40
N GLU A 211 -1.40 8.03 -3.36
CA GLU A 211 -0.56 9.03 -4.01
C GLU A 211 -0.63 10.36 -3.25
N TYR A 212 0.44 10.74 -2.52
CA TYR A 212 0.41 11.85 -1.58
C TYR A 212 1.44 12.96 -1.83
N TYR A 213 1.87 13.20 -3.09
CA TYR A 213 2.91 14.19 -3.43
C TYR A 213 2.60 15.62 -2.96
N TYR A 214 1.35 16.02 -2.92
CA TYR A 214 0.93 17.36 -2.56
C TYR A 214 0.14 17.42 -1.25
N THR A 215 0.28 16.43 -0.40
CA THR A 215 -0.44 16.38 0.86
C THR A 215 0.18 17.36 1.86
N THR A 216 -0.58 18.37 2.25
CA THR A 216 -0.18 19.39 3.24
C THR A 216 -0.74 19.09 4.65
N THR A 217 -1.82 18.31 4.74
CA THR A 217 -2.41 17.88 6.02
C THR A 217 -1.82 16.54 6.42
N PHE A 218 -0.80 16.62 7.25
CA PHE A 218 -0.13 15.49 7.84
C PHE A 218 -0.95 14.91 9.02
N GLY A 219 -0.89 13.62 9.22
CA GLY A 219 -1.48 12.92 10.37
C GLY A 219 -2.77 12.18 10.05
N SER A 220 -3.90 12.85 9.85
CA SER A 220 -5.18 12.16 9.66
C SER A 220 -5.21 11.27 8.40
N LYS A 221 -4.79 11.80 7.24
CA LYS A 221 -4.83 11.04 5.98
C LYS A 221 -3.94 9.81 5.97
N ILE A 222 -2.75 9.90 6.59
CA ILE A 222 -1.80 8.78 6.62
C ILE A 222 -2.25 7.74 7.64
N SER A 223 -2.74 8.18 8.81
CA SER A 223 -3.33 7.27 9.77
C SER A 223 -4.55 6.56 9.20
N ASP A 224 -5.43 7.30 8.51
CA ASP A 224 -6.60 6.73 7.84
C ASP A 224 -6.18 5.68 6.80
N ALA A 225 -5.14 5.94 6.00
CA ALA A 225 -4.63 4.98 5.03
C ALA A 225 -4.23 3.64 5.70
N VAL A 226 -3.53 3.69 6.84
CA VAL A 226 -3.12 2.49 7.59
C VAL A 226 -4.31 1.74 8.18
N TYR A 227 -5.20 2.46 8.87
CA TYR A 227 -6.36 1.84 9.52
C TYR A 227 -7.38 1.29 8.51
N ILE A 228 -7.59 1.99 7.40
CA ILE A 228 -8.47 1.53 6.32
C ILE A 228 -7.89 0.26 5.69
N THR A 229 -6.59 0.21 5.43
CA THR A 229 -5.95 -0.99 4.87
C THR A 229 -6.06 -2.19 5.84
N GLU A 230 -5.93 -1.95 7.15
CA GLU A 230 -6.14 -3.01 8.15
C GLU A 230 -7.60 -3.49 8.15
N LEU A 231 -8.57 -2.58 8.04
CA LEU A 231 -10.01 -2.91 7.92
C LEU A 231 -10.29 -3.72 6.66
N ASP A 232 -9.83 -3.28 5.49
CA ASP A 232 -9.96 -4.03 4.24
C ASP A 232 -9.40 -5.46 4.37
N GLY A 233 -8.28 -5.61 5.08
CA GLY A 233 -7.68 -6.91 5.37
C GLY A 233 -8.54 -7.80 6.26
N TYR A 234 -9.31 -7.24 7.19
CA TYR A 234 -10.29 -8.00 7.99
C TYR A 234 -11.48 -8.41 7.13
N GLU A 235 -12.06 -7.50 6.34
CA GLU A 235 -13.17 -7.81 5.43
C GLU A 235 -12.77 -8.91 4.43
N ARG A 236 -11.56 -8.85 3.89
CA ARG A 236 -11.01 -9.94 3.05
C ARG A 236 -10.94 -11.27 3.81
N GLY A 237 -10.51 -11.24 5.06
CA GLY A 237 -10.45 -12.43 5.91
C GLY A 237 -11.82 -13.05 6.16
N GLU A 238 -12.87 -12.26 6.33
CA GLU A 238 -14.26 -12.74 6.44
C GLU A 238 -14.74 -13.39 5.13
N LEU A 239 -14.43 -12.77 3.99
CA LEU A 239 -14.75 -13.33 2.67
C LEU A 239 -14.07 -14.68 2.44
N GLN A 240 -12.82 -14.84 2.87
CA GLN A 240 -12.10 -16.11 2.76
C GLN A 240 -12.79 -17.24 3.55
N GLN A 241 -13.39 -16.95 4.70
CA GLN A 241 -14.12 -17.95 5.50
C GLN A 241 -15.37 -18.50 4.80
N VAL A 242 -15.95 -17.73 3.89
CA VAL A 242 -17.11 -18.16 3.09
C VAL A 242 -16.72 -18.63 1.68
N GLY A 243 -15.41 -18.85 1.44
CA GLY A 243 -14.89 -19.41 0.20
C GLY A 243 -14.70 -18.39 -0.94
N ALA A 244 -14.91 -17.11 -0.70
CA ALA A 244 -14.56 -16.07 -1.66
C ALA A 244 -13.05 -15.79 -1.60
N SER A 245 -12.39 -15.76 -2.77
CA SER A 245 -10.95 -15.51 -2.86
C SER A 245 -10.68 -14.29 -3.71
N THR A 246 -10.02 -13.31 -3.13
CA THR A 246 -9.51 -12.15 -3.85
C THR A 246 -8.12 -11.77 -3.32
N LYS A 247 -7.28 -11.26 -4.20
CA LYS A 247 -6.01 -10.64 -3.83
C LYS A 247 -6.23 -9.18 -3.49
N LEU A 248 -5.58 -8.70 -2.44
CA LEU A 248 -5.66 -7.31 -2.00
C LEU A 248 -4.27 -6.70 -1.98
N TYR A 249 -4.11 -5.58 -2.69
CA TYR A 249 -2.84 -4.86 -2.79
C TYR A 249 -2.99 -3.42 -2.33
N LEU A 250 -1.92 -2.90 -1.73
CA LEU A 250 -1.78 -1.49 -1.41
C LEU A 250 -0.61 -0.92 -2.20
N MET A 251 -0.79 0.26 -2.79
CA MET A 251 0.24 0.94 -3.56
C MET A 251 0.42 2.35 -2.99
N VAL A 252 1.61 2.67 -2.54
CA VAL A 252 1.88 3.93 -1.83
C VAL A 252 3.07 4.66 -2.43
N ASP A 253 2.93 5.98 -2.60
CA ASP A 253 4.04 6.81 -3.00
C ASP A 253 3.95 8.23 -2.43
N SER A 254 5.03 8.84 -2.29
CA SER A 254 5.51 10.15 -1.87
C SER A 254 6.60 9.99 -0.81
N HIS A 255 7.84 10.21 -1.21
CA HIS A 255 8.98 10.17 -0.29
C HIS A 255 8.79 11.13 0.89
N PHE A 256 8.38 12.39 0.63
CA PHE A 256 8.16 13.36 1.70
C PHE A 256 7.11 12.89 2.69
N THR A 257 5.96 12.42 2.21
CA THR A 257 4.83 12.07 3.06
C THR A 257 5.12 10.82 3.89
N TRP A 258 5.62 9.77 3.27
CA TRP A 258 5.82 8.49 3.92
C TRP A 258 7.16 8.39 4.65
N TRP A 259 8.25 8.81 4.00
CA TRP A 259 9.57 8.67 4.59
C TRP A 259 9.94 9.84 5.51
N HIS A 260 9.78 11.07 5.07
CA HIS A 260 10.15 12.21 5.91
C HIS A 260 9.22 12.37 7.11
N SER A 261 7.91 12.24 6.89
CA SER A 261 6.93 12.59 7.91
C SER A 261 6.20 11.38 8.51
N GLY A 262 6.16 10.23 7.82
CA GLY A 262 5.28 9.10 8.12
C GLY A 262 5.96 7.81 8.55
N LYS A 263 7.21 7.82 9.02
CA LYS A 263 7.98 6.60 9.33
C LYS A 263 7.25 5.60 10.25
N ALA A 264 6.56 6.09 11.28
CA ALA A 264 5.79 5.24 12.17
C ALA A 264 4.65 4.50 11.45
N TYR A 265 4.09 5.13 10.42
CA TYR A 265 3.04 4.52 9.59
C TYR A 265 3.62 3.53 8.58
N LEU A 266 4.81 3.80 8.02
CA LEU A 266 5.54 2.80 7.22
C LEU A 266 5.82 1.53 8.02
N CYS A 267 6.26 1.65 9.28
CA CYS A 267 6.40 0.50 10.17
C CYS A 267 5.10 -0.31 10.26
N ARG A 268 3.96 0.37 10.43
CA ARG A 268 2.65 -0.31 10.51
C ARG A 268 2.22 -0.94 9.19
N LEU A 269 2.55 -0.37 8.04
CA LEU A 269 2.28 -1.00 6.75
C LEU A 269 3.06 -2.31 6.60
N ILE A 270 4.32 -2.36 7.04
CA ILE A 270 5.10 -3.59 7.06
C ILE A 270 4.49 -4.61 8.05
N ASP A 271 3.99 -4.15 9.19
CA ASP A 271 3.29 -5.03 10.15
C ASP A 271 2.02 -5.62 9.50
N ILE A 272 1.17 -4.80 8.86
CA ILE A 272 -0.06 -5.22 8.15
C ILE A 272 0.25 -6.26 7.05
N LEU A 273 1.31 -6.02 6.27
CA LEU A 273 1.78 -6.94 5.23
C LEU A 273 2.16 -8.30 5.83
N ASN A 274 2.98 -8.31 6.87
CA ASN A 274 3.47 -9.54 7.51
C ASN A 274 2.40 -10.23 8.38
N MET A 275 1.34 -9.52 8.78
CA MET A 275 0.12 -10.11 9.35
C MET A 275 -0.75 -10.80 8.29
N GLY A 276 -0.40 -10.73 7.01
CA GLY A 276 -1.17 -11.28 5.92
C GLY A 276 -2.50 -10.56 5.65
N LYS A 277 -2.64 -9.30 6.05
CA LYS A 277 -3.86 -8.51 5.81
C LYS A 277 -3.98 -8.07 4.35
N VAL A 278 -2.86 -7.91 3.66
CA VAL A 278 -2.77 -7.67 2.21
C VAL A 278 -1.82 -8.70 1.59
N ASP A 279 -1.97 -8.97 0.29
CA ASP A 279 -1.11 -9.91 -0.44
C ASP A 279 0.20 -9.26 -0.91
N GLY A 280 0.23 -7.94 -0.98
CA GLY A 280 1.43 -7.17 -1.32
C GLY A 280 1.24 -5.68 -1.08
N ILE A 281 2.37 -5.01 -0.84
CA ILE A 281 2.45 -3.55 -0.83
C ILE A 281 3.52 -3.16 -1.84
N PHE A 282 3.23 -2.18 -2.69
CA PHE A 282 4.19 -1.61 -3.63
C PHE A 282 4.54 -0.19 -3.22
N PHE A 283 5.82 0.07 -3.03
CA PHE A 283 6.34 1.37 -2.66
C PHE A 283 6.97 2.05 -3.89
N GLY A 284 6.40 3.16 -4.32
CA GLY A 284 6.96 3.99 -5.39
C GLY A 284 7.40 3.18 -6.61
N LYS A 285 8.69 3.21 -6.93
CA LYS A 285 9.29 2.55 -8.12
C LYS A 285 9.07 1.03 -8.20
N GLU A 286 8.67 0.37 -7.10
CA GLU A 286 8.36 -1.08 -7.16
C GLU A 286 7.20 -1.38 -8.12
N VAL A 287 6.28 -0.43 -8.37
CA VAL A 287 5.21 -0.63 -9.35
C VAL A 287 5.77 -0.85 -10.76
N LEU A 288 6.86 -0.19 -11.12
CA LEU A 288 7.49 -0.34 -12.44
C LEU A 288 8.15 -1.71 -12.61
N ASN A 289 8.71 -2.26 -11.53
CA ASN A 289 9.53 -3.47 -11.58
C ASN A 289 8.77 -4.75 -11.25
N GLU A 290 7.83 -4.70 -10.31
CA GLU A 290 7.18 -5.89 -9.75
C GLU A 290 5.72 -6.04 -10.18
N LEU A 291 4.99 -4.93 -10.37
CA LEU A 291 3.57 -4.97 -10.69
C LEU A 291 3.26 -5.69 -12.02
N PRO A 292 4.07 -5.58 -13.10
CA PRO A 292 3.79 -6.31 -14.34
C PRO A 292 3.64 -7.83 -14.13
N ALA A 293 4.56 -8.45 -13.39
CA ALA A 293 4.52 -9.87 -13.11
C ALA A 293 3.34 -10.25 -12.19
N VAL A 294 3.01 -9.38 -11.23
CA VAL A 294 1.89 -9.59 -10.32
C VAL A 294 0.56 -9.46 -11.05
N ALA A 295 0.36 -8.42 -11.87
CA ALA A 295 -0.85 -8.22 -12.66
C ALA A 295 -1.08 -9.37 -13.64
N SER A 296 -0.04 -9.82 -14.35
CA SER A 296 -0.11 -10.98 -15.23
C SER A 296 -0.57 -12.25 -14.50
N SER A 297 -0.22 -12.41 -13.22
CA SER A 297 -0.66 -13.56 -12.41
C SER A 297 -2.17 -13.58 -12.12
N TRP A 298 -2.87 -12.46 -12.27
CA TRP A 298 -4.33 -12.40 -12.05
C TRP A 298 -5.12 -13.05 -13.19
N LEU A 299 -4.50 -13.27 -14.34
CA LEU A 299 -5.11 -13.98 -15.48
C LEU A 299 -5.30 -15.50 -15.22
N LEU A 300 -4.46 -16.07 -14.34
CA LEU A 300 -4.49 -17.47 -13.96
C LEU A 300 -5.58 -17.77 -12.92
#